data_dbd8f073c498826756f3b616e473fd4e
#
_entry.id   dbd8f073c498826756f3b616e473fd4e
#
_cell.length_a   1.000
_cell.length_b   1.000
_cell.length_c   1.000
_cell.angle_alpha   90.00
_cell.angle_beta   90.00
_cell.angle_gamma   90.00
#
_symmetry.space_group_name_H-M   'P 1'
#
loop_
_entity.id
_entity.type
_entity.pdbx_description
1 polymer ?
#
loop_
_entity_poly.entity_id
_entity_poly.type
_entity_poly.pdbx_seq_one_letter_code
_entity_poly.pdbx_strand_id
1 'polypeptide(L)'
;MKGKKRLNPDTGNPFKRGDISDKGYFKQFDTNNIDKEGYFYLRWFSSKESYEKAKSRDIEKENIRKRKAKELGNKRLNPTTGKPFKRGERDKDGRYFIMYGAKADKDGYFYEQWGDYEEYKKRMIQNNLTHIRARARAKNILCNIDIDYMMSIYPKDDRCPVLGFKFELGLDNPQHTHSIDRIIPKKGYVKGNVIVISKRANLIKSDASSDELEKVATFFKNLEDKD
;
A
#
# COMPACT_ATOMS: atom_id res chain seq x y z
N MET A 1 -13.93 -16.46 11.39
CA MET A 1 -14.93 -15.64 12.15
C MET A 1 -14.23 -14.40 12.70
N LYS A 2 -14.89 -13.22 12.67
CA LYS A 2 -14.36 -12.03 13.36
C LYS A 2 -14.75 -12.12 14.83
N GLY A 3 -13.76 -12.13 15.73
CA GLY A 3 -14.03 -12.17 17.16
C GLY A 3 -14.70 -10.89 17.66
N LYS A 4 -15.48 -11.01 18.73
CA LYS A 4 -16.17 -9.89 19.41
C LYS A 4 -15.32 -9.36 20.56
N LYS A 5 -15.43 -8.08 20.88
CA LYS A 5 -14.78 -7.46 22.05
C LYS A 5 -15.69 -7.63 23.27
N ARG A 6 -15.14 -8.14 24.39
CA ARG A 6 -15.86 -8.16 25.68
C ARG A 6 -16.05 -6.73 26.19
N LEU A 7 -17.19 -6.51 26.82
CA LEU A 7 -17.51 -5.25 27.44
C LEU A 7 -16.98 -5.21 28.88
N ASN A 8 -16.54 -4.04 29.30
CA ASN A 8 -16.23 -3.75 30.69
C ASN A 8 -17.57 -3.67 31.46
N PRO A 9 -17.79 -4.46 32.52
CA PRO A 9 -19.04 -4.50 33.24
C PRO A 9 -19.41 -3.17 33.90
N ASP A 10 -18.42 -2.36 34.30
CA ASP A 10 -18.63 -1.08 34.97
C ASP A 10 -19.08 0.03 34.01
N THR A 11 -18.73 -0.07 32.73
CA THR A 11 -19.00 1.00 31.75
C THR A 11 -19.94 0.60 30.63
N GLY A 12 -20.22 -0.69 30.46
CA GLY A 12 -20.99 -1.23 29.34
C GLY A 12 -20.31 -1.08 27.97
N ASN A 13 -19.08 -0.57 27.90
CA ASN A 13 -18.31 -0.37 26.68
C ASN A 13 -17.18 -1.40 26.55
N PRO A 14 -16.63 -1.61 25.35
CA PRO A 14 -15.43 -2.45 25.21
C PRO A 14 -14.30 -1.92 26.10
N PHE A 15 -13.57 -2.84 26.75
CA PHE A 15 -12.42 -2.48 27.59
C PHE A 15 -11.48 -1.53 26.88
N LYS A 16 -11.05 -0.49 27.59
CA LYS A 16 -10.02 0.47 27.16
C LYS A 16 -8.73 0.21 27.94
N ARG A 17 -7.59 0.48 27.30
CA ARG A 17 -6.28 0.31 27.95
C ARG A 17 -6.20 1.15 29.24
N GLY A 18 -5.91 0.47 30.32
CA GLY A 18 -5.87 1.05 31.66
C GLY A 18 -7.13 0.85 32.50
N ASP A 19 -8.22 0.33 31.93
CA ASP A 19 -9.39 -0.09 32.70
C ASP A 19 -8.95 -1.11 33.77
N ILE A 20 -9.54 -1.02 34.95
CA ILE A 20 -9.18 -1.83 36.12
C ILE A 20 -10.21 -2.93 36.30
N SER A 21 -9.74 -4.13 36.71
CA SER A 21 -10.57 -5.22 37.18
C SER A 21 -9.83 -5.98 38.29
N ASP A 22 -10.44 -7.05 38.81
CA ASP A 22 -9.83 -8.01 39.71
C ASP A 22 -8.53 -8.63 39.15
N LYS A 23 -8.40 -8.67 37.81
CA LYS A 23 -7.23 -9.20 37.07
C LYS A 23 -6.14 -8.16 36.82
N GLY A 24 -6.30 -6.91 37.28
CA GLY A 24 -5.37 -5.83 37.12
C GLY A 24 -5.77 -4.78 36.08
N TYR A 25 -4.79 -4.22 35.39
CA TYR A 25 -5.01 -3.17 34.38
C TYR A 25 -5.12 -3.76 32.98
N PHE A 26 -6.20 -3.46 32.26
CA PHE A 26 -6.40 -3.97 30.93
C PHE A 26 -5.31 -3.48 29.97
N LYS A 27 -4.69 -4.41 29.24
CA LYS A 27 -3.62 -4.14 28.29
C LYS A 27 -4.16 -4.01 26.86
N GLN A 28 -4.77 -5.05 26.36
CA GLN A 28 -5.30 -5.13 24.99
C GLN A 28 -6.13 -6.41 24.79
N PHE A 29 -6.91 -6.43 23.70
CA PHE A 29 -7.51 -7.67 23.21
C PHE A 29 -6.46 -8.53 22.48
N ASP A 30 -6.48 -9.83 22.71
CA ASP A 30 -5.71 -10.78 21.90
C ASP A 30 -6.51 -11.13 20.63
N THR A 31 -6.29 -10.36 19.57
CA THR A 31 -7.02 -10.49 18.30
C THR A 31 -6.69 -11.75 17.51
N ASN A 32 -5.67 -12.51 17.93
CA ASN A 32 -5.29 -13.75 17.28
C ASN A 32 -6.04 -14.97 17.85
N ASN A 33 -6.62 -14.86 19.04
CA ASN A 33 -7.27 -15.93 19.73
C ASN A 33 -8.68 -15.53 20.18
N ILE A 34 -9.64 -16.43 19.98
CA ILE A 34 -11.02 -16.27 20.44
C ILE A 34 -11.40 -17.44 21.34
N ASP A 35 -12.25 -17.18 22.32
CA ASP A 35 -12.80 -18.22 23.19
C ASP A 35 -13.95 -18.98 22.53
N LYS A 36 -14.51 -19.98 23.25
CA LYS A 36 -15.62 -20.81 22.75
C LYS A 36 -16.90 -20.03 22.47
N GLU A 37 -17.05 -18.83 23.07
CA GLU A 37 -18.20 -17.94 22.88
C GLU A 37 -17.98 -16.92 21.76
N GLY A 38 -16.81 -16.95 21.11
CA GLY A 38 -16.45 -16.07 19.99
C GLY A 38 -15.91 -14.71 20.40
N TYR A 39 -15.44 -14.54 21.63
CA TYR A 39 -14.83 -13.29 22.10
C TYR A 39 -13.32 -13.37 22.10
N PHE A 40 -12.65 -12.24 21.83
CA PHE A 40 -11.21 -12.12 21.98
C PHE A 40 -10.80 -12.28 23.45
N TYR A 41 -9.70 -13.01 23.69
CA TYR A 41 -9.10 -13.06 25.02
C TYR A 41 -8.58 -11.68 25.45
N LEU A 42 -8.69 -11.43 26.77
CA LEU A 42 -8.21 -10.20 27.38
C LEU A 42 -6.78 -10.38 27.90
N ARG A 43 -5.90 -9.46 27.58
CA ARG A 43 -4.56 -9.40 28.15
C ARG A 43 -4.49 -8.28 29.17
N TRP A 44 -3.84 -8.54 30.30
CA TRP A 44 -3.73 -7.64 31.44
C TRP A 44 -2.26 -7.32 31.74
N PHE A 45 -2.04 -6.18 32.39
CA PHE A 45 -0.76 -5.91 33.05
C PHE A 45 -0.79 -6.57 34.42
N SER A 46 0.30 -7.21 34.82
CA SER A 46 0.40 -7.93 36.09
C SER A 46 0.43 -7.03 37.32
N SER A 47 0.73 -5.75 37.16
CA SER A 47 0.80 -4.79 38.26
C SER A 47 0.57 -3.35 37.74
N LYS A 48 0.24 -2.44 38.67
CA LYS A 48 0.17 -1.00 38.43
C LYS A 48 1.50 -0.47 37.88
N GLU A 49 2.60 -0.91 38.43
CA GLU A 49 3.94 -0.53 38.00
C GLU A 49 4.20 -0.91 36.55
N SER A 50 3.85 -2.14 36.14
CA SER A 50 4.01 -2.59 34.75
C SER A 50 3.13 -1.80 33.77
N TYR A 51 1.94 -1.37 34.21
CA TYR A 51 1.06 -0.50 33.43
C TYR A 51 1.64 0.91 33.27
N GLU A 52 2.09 1.55 34.38
CA GLU A 52 2.66 2.89 34.34
C GLU A 52 3.97 2.93 33.52
N LYS A 53 4.80 1.92 33.65
CA LYS A 53 6.01 1.77 32.83
C LYS A 53 5.70 1.63 31.34
N ALA A 54 4.64 0.91 30.97
CA ALA A 54 4.20 0.82 29.60
C ALA A 54 3.63 2.13 29.09
N LYS A 55 2.83 2.83 29.91
CA LYS A 55 2.27 4.15 29.61
C LYS A 55 3.37 5.19 29.39
N SER A 56 4.37 5.22 30.26
CA SER A 56 5.52 6.12 30.11
C SER A 56 6.29 5.89 28.82
N ARG A 57 6.52 4.61 28.44
CA ARG A 57 7.16 4.26 27.15
C ARG A 57 6.34 4.72 25.94
N ASP A 58 5.01 4.64 26.01
CA ASP A 58 4.15 5.07 24.91
C ASP A 58 4.16 6.59 24.76
N ILE A 59 4.17 7.32 25.89
CA ILE A 59 4.32 8.78 25.91
C ILE A 59 5.68 9.19 25.34
N GLU A 60 6.75 8.49 25.72
CA GLU A 60 8.09 8.76 25.19
C GLU A 60 8.17 8.51 23.69
N LYS A 61 7.60 7.39 23.19
CA LYS A 61 7.52 7.12 21.76
C LYS A 61 6.73 8.21 21.01
N GLU A 62 5.64 8.67 21.56
CA GLU A 62 4.84 9.74 20.96
C GLU A 62 5.59 11.08 20.98
N ASN A 63 6.32 11.39 22.03
CA ASN A 63 7.16 12.58 22.13
C ASN A 63 8.33 12.54 21.13
N ILE A 64 8.95 11.37 20.94
CA ILE A 64 9.97 11.16 19.91
C ILE A 64 9.36 11.35 18.53
N ARG A 65 8.16 10.80 18.28
CA ARG A 65 7.46 10.97 17.02
C ARG A 65 7.11 12.44 16.74
N LYS A 66 6.64 13.18 17.75
CA LYS A 66 6.33 14.62 17.65
C LYS A 66 7.60 15.46 17.42
N ARG A 67 8.71 15.16 18.12
CA ARG A 67 10.01 15.79 17.84
C ARG A 67 10.46 15.54 16.41
N LYS A 68 10.47 14.28 15.96
CA LYS A 68 10.79 13.94 14.56
C LYS A 68 9.88 14.63 13.56
N ALA A 69 8.58 14.72 13.85
CA ALA A 69 7.65 15.45 12.99
C ALA A 69 7.92 16.97 12.95
N LYS A 70 8.45 17.55 14.04
CA LYS A 70 8.86 18.96 14.12
C LYS A 70 10.22 19.22 13.47
N GLU A 71 11.11 18.22 13.50
CA GLU A 71 12.41 18.22 12.80
C GLU A 71 12.28 17.88 11.32
N LEU A 72 11.13 17.36 10.89
CA LEU A 72 10.83 17.07 9.49
C LEU A 72 10.67 18.39 8.74
N GLY A 73 11.49 18.61 7.72
CA GLY A 73 11.47 19.80 6.87
C GLY A 73 10.12 20.04 6.21
N ASN A 74 9.93 21.28 5.77
CA ASN A 74 8.75 21.66 5.00
C ASN A 74 8.87 21.16 3.55
N LYS A 75 7.74 20.94 2.90
CA LYS A 75 7.68 20.64 1.47
C LYS A 75 7.61 21.96 0.70
N ARG A 76 8.47 22.13 -0.30
CA ARG A 76 8.33 23.24 -1.24
C ARG A 76 7.05 23.07 -2.05
N LEU A 77 6.40 24.18 -2.33
CA LEU A 77 5.13 24.18 -3.04
C LEU A 77 5.38 24.33 -4.55
N ASN A 78 4.59 23.61 -5.32
CA ASN A 78 4.51 23.82 -6.76
C ASN A 78 3.97 25.24 -7.01
N PRO A 79 4.69 26.10 -7.73
CA PRO A 79 4.31 27.51 -7.93
C PRO A 79 2.99 27.66 -8.69
N THR A 80 2.63 26.69 -9.51
CA THR A 80 1.38 26.71 -10.28
C THR A 80 0.15 26.36 -9.43
N THR A 81 0.29 25.39 -8.50
CA THR A 81 -0.85 24.87 -7.74
C THR A 81 -0.91 25.38 -6.31
N GLY A 82 0.15 25.99 -5.79
CA GLY A 82 0.29 26.41 -4.40
C GLY A 82 0.29 25.25 -3.40
N LYS A 83 0.45 24.01 -3.86
CA LYS A 83 0.44 22.78 -3.06
C LYS A 83 1.77 22.04 -3.16
N PRO A 84 2.11 21.15 -2.18
CA PRO A 84 3.27 20.29 -2.33
C PRO A 84 3.23 19.51 -3.64
N PHE A 85 4.40 19.36 -4.27
CA PHE A 85 4.51 18.58 -5.51
C PHE A 85 3.96 17.17 -5.32
N LYS A 86 3.19 16.72 -6.30
CA LYS A 86 2.71 15.36 -6.41
C LYS A 86 3.60 14.57 -7.35
N ARG A 87 3.74 13.28 -7.06
CA ARG A 87 4.51 12.37 -7.91
C ARG A 87 3.98 12.39 -9.34
N GLY A 88 4.89 12.54 -10.31
CA GLY A 88 4.58 12.62 -11.71
C GLY A 88 4.30 14.04 -12.24
N GLU A 89 4.15 15.05 -11.37
CA GLU A 89 4.15 16.44 -11.83
C GLU A 89 5.50 16.79 -12.48
N ARG A 90 5.47 17.69 -13.46
CA ARG A 90 6.66 18.12 -14.18
C ARG A 90 7.13 19.50 -13.72
N ASP A 91 8.44 19.68 -13.70
CA ASP A 91 9.02 21.02 -13.56
C ASP A 91 9.08 21.74 -14.92
N LYS A 92 9.63 22.96 -14.91
CA LYS A 92 9.81 23.79 -16.11
C LYS A 92 10.76 23.17 -17.15
N ASP A 93 11.64 22.26 -16.72
CA ASP A 93 12.61 21.55 -17.57
C ASP A 93 12.05 20.21 -18.07
N GLY A 94 10.77 19.92 -17.77
CA GLY A 94 10.08 18.68 -18.17
C GLY A 94 10.43 17.45 -17.35
N ARG A 95 11.22 17.59 -16.27
CA ARG A 95 11.56 16.47 -15.38
C ARG A 95 10.38 16.12 -14.48
N TYR A 96 10.28 14.86 -14.13
CA TYR A 96 9.20 14.34 -13.29
C TYR A 96 9.57 14.42 -11.81
N PHE A 97 8.64 14.92 -10.99
CA PHE A 97 8.79 14.84 -9.55
C PHE A 97 8.66 13.39 -9.08
N ILE A 98 9.70 12.89 -8.43
CA ILE A 98 9.76 11.51 -7.92
C ILE A 98 9.27 11.45 -6.49
N MET A 99 9.90 12.19 -5.59
CA MET A 99 9.57 12.22 -4.17
C MET A 99 10.31 13.34 -3.43
N TYR A 100 9.89 13.61 -2.21
CA TYR A 100 10.70 14.34 -1.26
C TYR A 100 11.71 13.42 -0.57
N GLY A 101 12.92 13.88 -0.39
CA GLY A 101 13.96 13.21 0.38
C GLY A 101 13.66 13.17 1.88
N ALA A 102 14.44 12.40 2.60
CA ALA A 102 14.30 12.29 4.06
C ALA A 102 15.00 13.41 4.85
N LYS A 103 15.88 14.17 4.19
CA LYS A 103 16.66 15.26 4.81
C LYS A 103 16.14 16.59 4.32
N ALA A 104 16.18 17.59 5.19
CA ALA A 104 15.92 18.98 4.85
C ALA A 104 17.23 19.71 4.46
N ASP A 105 17.10 20.73 3.63
CA ASP A 105 18.17 21.68 3.33
C ASP A 105 18.38 22.69 4.47
N LYS A 106 19.32 23.62 4.28
CA LYS A 106 19.66 24.68 5.26
C LYS A 106 18.48 25.60 5.61
N ASP A 107 17.50 25.71 4.71
CA ASP A 107 16.31 26.55 4.85
C ASP A 107 15.12 25.77 5.45
N GLY A 108 15.33 24.50 5.84
CA GLY A 108 14.34 23.65 6.46
C GLY A 108 13.37 23.01 5.49
N TYR A 109 13.67 22.95 4.19
CA TYR A 109 12.84 22.27 3.20
C TYR A 109 13.42 20.92 2.82
N PHE A 110 12.55 19.92 2.62
CA PHE A 110 12.97 18.65 2.06
C PHE A 110 13.55 18.80 0.67
N TYR A 111 14.67 18.13 0.41
CA TYR A 111 15.19 18.01 -0.94
C TYR A 111 14.18 17.33 -1.85
N GLU A 112 13.98 17.89 -3.03
CA GLU A 112 13.15 17.32 -4.07
C GLU A 112 13.99 16.43 -4.97
N GLN A 113 13.44 15.26 -5.29
CA GLN A 113 14.05 14.35 -6.26
C GLN A 113 13.27 14.44 -7.56
N TRP A 114 13.97 14.84 -8.60
CA TRP A 114 13.50 14.98 -9.96
C TRP A 114 14.28 14.05 -10.86
N GLY A 115 13.65 13.54 -11.90
CA GLY A 115 14.30 12.68 -12.87
C GLY A 115 13.65 12.76 -14.24
N ASP A 116 14.30 12.19 -15.24
CA ASP A 116 13.69 11.97 -16.53
C ASP A 116 12.58 10.92 -16.48
N TYR A 117 11.97 10.63 -17.62
CA TYR A 117 10.87 9.66 -17.70
C TYR A 117 11.32 8.25 -17.32
N GLU A 118 12.53 7.83 -17.72
CA GLU A 118 13.03 6.48 -17.43
C GLU A 118 13.34 6.29 -15.94
N GLU A 119 13.93 7.28 -15.30
CA GLU A 119 14.17 7.29 -13.85
C GLU A 119 12.85 7.27 -13.08
N TYR A 120 11.88 8.07 -13.50
CA TYR A 120 10.55 8.10 -12.92
C TYR A 120 9.84 6.75 -13.09
N LYS A 121 9.84 6.18 -14.28
CA LYS A 121 9.29 4.84 -14.60
C LYS A 121 9.92 3.77 -13.72
N LYS A 122 11.25 3.72 -13.67
CA LYS A 122 12.00 2.78 -12.83
C LYS A 122 11.59 2.90 -11.35
N ARG A 123 11.43 4.12 -10.86
CA ARG A 123 10.97 4.36 -9.47
C ARG A 123 9.55 3.86 -9.22
N MET A 124 8.64 4.04 -10.17
CA MET A 124 7.26 3.55 -10.07
C MET A 124 7.21 2.02 -10.02
N ILE A 125 8.01 1.35 -10.86
CA ILE A 125 8.15 -0.11 -10.85
C ILE A 125 8.73 -0.59 -9.52
N GLN A 126 9.78 0.08 -9.00
CA GLN A 126 10.39 -0.25 -7.71
C GLN A 126 9.39 -0.15 -6.55
N ASN A 127 8.52 0.85 -6.56
CA ASN A 127 7.46 0.98 -5.56
C ASN A 127 6.45 -0.19 -5.66
N ASN A 128 6.03 -0.54 -6.86
CA ASN A 128 5.14 -1.69 -7.09
C ASN A 128 5.77 -2.99 -6.59
N LEU A 129 7.07 -3.22 -6.88
CA LEU A 129 7.81 -4.38 -6.37
C LEU A 129 7.83 -4.44 -4.84
N THR A 130 8.02 -3.29 -4.19
CA THR A 130 8.00 -3.21 -2.72
C THR A 130 6.65 -3.68 -2.17
N HIS A 131 5.55 -3.20 -2.74
CA HIS A 131 4.20 -3.62 -2.34
C HIS A 131 3.91 -5.09 -2.67
N ILE A 132 4.37 -5.58 -3.83
CA ILE A 132 4.23 -6.99 -4.23
C ILE A 132 4.97 -7.89 -3.26
N ARG A 133 6.24 -7.58 -2.94
CA ARG A 133 7.05 -8.36 -1.99
C ARG A 133 6.42 -8.42 -0.60
N ALA A 134 5.87 -7.30 -0.12
CA ALA A 134 5.15 -7.25 1.15
C ALA A 134 3.89 -8.14 1.14
N ARG A 135 3.08 -8.06 0.07
CA ARG A 135 1.88 -8.92 -0.09
C ARG A 135 2.22 -10.40 -0.27
N ALA A 136 3.25 -10.68 -1.06
CA ALA A 136 3.71 -12.04 -1.30
C ALA A 136 4.19 -12.71 0.01
N ARG A 137 4.97 -11.98 0.82
CA ARG A 137 5.41 -12.43 2.15
C ARG A 137 4.22 -12.69 3.08
N ALA A 138 3.27 -11.75 3.13
CA ALA A 138 2.09 -11.88 4.00
C ALA A 138 1.18 -13.06 3.62
N LYS A 139 1.18 -13.48 2.35
CA LYS A 139 0.36 -14.58 1.82
C LYS A 139 1.16 -15.85 1.53
N ASN A 140 2.42 -15.91 1.92
CA ASN A 140 3.34 -17.01 1.63
C ASN A 140 3.41 -17.38 0.13
N ILE A 141 3.43 -16.36 -0.74
CA ILE A 141 3.53 -16.50 -2.19
C ILE A 141 4.99 -16.35 -2.60
N LEU A 142 5.49 -17.23 -3.46
CA LEU A 142 6.85 -17.14 -4.00
C LEU A 142 7.02 -15.83 -4.78
N CYS A 143 8.13 -15.10 -4.51
CA CYS A 143 8.45 -13.84 -5.16
C CYS A 143 9.97 -13.71 -5.32
N ASN A 144 10.48 -13.87 -6.54
CA ASN A 144 11.90 -13.75 -6.87
C ASN A 144 12.19 -12.79 -8.03
N ILE A 145 11.22 -11.93 -8.40
CA ILE A 145 11.42 -10.88 -9.40
C ILE A 145 12.18 -9.68 -8.82
N ASP A 146 13.05 -9.10 -9.65
CA ASP A 146 13.85 -7.92 -9.36
C ASP A 146 13.53 -6.77 -10.32
N ILE A 147 14.12 -5.59 -10.08
CA ILE A 147 13.87 -4.40 -10.88
C ILE A 147 14.40 -4.56 -12.31
N ASP A 148 15.55 -5.19 -12.49
CA ASP A 148 16.18 -5.33 -13.80
C ASP A 148 15.35 -6.25 -14.69
N TYR A 149 14.86 -7.36 -14.13
CA TYR A 149 13.92 -8.23 -14.83
C TYR A 149 12.62 -7.48 -15.19
N MET A 150 12.06 -6.71 -14.28
CA MET A 150 10.84 -5.94 -14.57
C MET A 150 11.04 -4.89 -15.66
N MET A 151 12.18 -4.22 -15.67
CA MET A 151 12.54 -3.29 -16.75
C MET A 151 12.72 -3.99 -18.08
N SER A 152 13.28 -5.22 -18.09
CA SER A 152 13.50 -5.99 -19.31
C SER A 152 12.20 -6.46 -19.99
N ILE A 153 11.14 -6.70 -19.20
CA ILE A 153 9.82 -7.13 -19.71
C ILE A 153 8.81 -5.99 -19.83
N TYR A 154 9.21 -4.76 -19.47
CA TYR A 154 8.34 -3.59 -19.62
C TYR A 154 8.12 -3.31 -21.12
N PRO A 155 6.87 -3.04 -21.56
CA PRO A 155 6.59 -2.74 -22.97
C PRO A 155 7.44 -1.55 -23.48
N LYS A 156 8.19 -1.75 -24.56
CA LYS A 156 9.14 -0.76 -25.09
C LYS A 156 8.48 0.53 -25.59
N ASP A 157 7.23 0.44 -26.00
CA ASP A 157 6.41 1.56 -26.48
C ASP A 157 5.58 2.20 -25.36
N ASP A 158 5.78 1.79 -24.11
CA ASP A 158 5.01 2.22 -22.93
C ASP A 158 3.49 2.01 -23.07
N ARG A 159 3.06 0.99 -23.85
CA ARG A 159 1.64 0.68 -24.05
C ARG A 159 1.23 -0.59 -23.32
N CYS A 160 -0.02 -0.59 -22.85
CA CYS A 160 -0.63 -1.80 -22.30
C CYS A 160 -0.79 -2.85 -23.41
N PRO A 161 -0.15 -4.02 -23.30
CA PRO A 161 -0.23 -5.05 -24.36
C PRO A 161 -1.63 -5.65 -24.51
N VAL A 162 -2.53 -5.44 -23.55
CA VAL A 162 -3.90 -5.94 -23.57
C VAL A 162 -4.88 -4.93 -24.16
N LEU A 163 -4.80 -3.66 -23.73
CA LEU A 163 -5.76 -2.63 -24.07
C LEU A 163 -5.22 -1.54 -25.03
N GLY A 164 -3.95 -1.60 -25.42
CA GLY A 164 -3.33 -0.78 -26.45
C GLY A 164 -3.02 0.67 -26.10
N PHE A 165 -3.61 1.25 -25.05
CA PHE A 165 -3.34 2.64 -24.68
C PHE A 165 -2.00 2.82 -23.96
N LYS A 166 -1.44 4.03 -24.05
CA LYS A 166 -0.18 4.37 -23.38
C LYS A 166 -0.34 4.41 -21.86
N PHE A 167 0.65 3.91 -21.13
CA PHE A 167 0.64 4.02 -19.67
C PHE A 167 0.77 5.47 -19.23
N GLU A 168 -0.07 5.86 -18.28
CA GLU A 168 -0.01 7.12 -17.58
C GLU A 168 0.53 6.87 -16.17
N LEU A 169 1.77 7.28 -15.93
CA LEU A 169 2.43 7.05 -14.63
C LEU A 169 2.11 8.13 -13.59
N GLY A 170 1.30 9.12 -13.96
CA GLY A 170 0.78 10.18 -13.09
C GLY A 170 -0.43 9.74 -12.26
N LEU A 171 -1.01 10.71 -11.53
CA LEU A 171 -2.17 10.48 -10.66
C LEU A 171 -3.52 10.72 -11.35
N ASP A 172 -3.51 11.29 -12.57
CA ASP A 172 -4.73 11.78 -13.23
C ASP A 172 -5.63 10.65 -13.71
N ASN A 173 -5.05 9.55 -14.18
CA ASN A 173 -5.79 8.36 -14.55
C ASN A 173 -5.19 7.09 -13.92
N PRO A 174 -5.59 6.74 -12.68
CA PRO A 174 -5.05 5.56 -11.99
C PRO A 174 -5.28 4.23 -12.73
N GLN A 175 -6.29 4.15 -13.61
CA GLN A 175 -6.61 2.95 -14.38
C GLN A 175 -5.60 2.70 -15.52
N HIS A 176 -4.97 3.76 -16.03
CA HIS A 176 -3.96 3.68 -17.08
C HIS A 176 -2.54 3.45 -16.53
N THR A 177 -2.34 3.45 -15.23
CA THR A 177 -1.03 3.12 -14.66
C THR A 177 -0.68 1.66 -14.91
N HIS A 178 0.62 1.36 -14.96
CA HIS A 178 1.09 -0.02 -15.07
C HIS A 178 0.78 -0.82 -13.79
N SER A 179 0.56 -2.09 -13.98
CA SER A 179 0.38 -3.10 -12.93
C SER A 179 1.16 -4.35 -13.28
N ILE A 180 1.67 -5.05 -12.29
CA ILE A 180 2.35 -6.32 -12.46
C ILE A 180 1.37 -7.43 -12.12
N ASP A 181 1.01 -8.21 -13.13
CA ASP A 181 0.10 -9.35 -12.98
C ASP A 181 0.84 -10.68 -13.10
N ARG A 182 0.27 -11.72 -12.52
CA ARG A 182 0.76 -13.10 -12.63
C ARG A 182 -0.01 -13.82 -13.74
N ILE A 183 0.70 -14.41 -14.68
CA ILE A 183 0.10 -15.21 -15.75
C ILE A 183 -0.66 -16.38 -15.13
N ILE A 184 -0.01 -17.13 -14.26
CA ILE A 184 -0.59 -18.23 -13.48
C ILE A 184 -0.49 -17.91 -12.01
N PRO A 185 -1.61 -17.58 -11.32
CA PRO A 185 -1.60 -17.12 -9.92
C PRO A 185 -0.88 -18.06 -8.95
N LYS A 186 -1.01 -19.38 -9.12
CA LYS A 186 -0.40 -20.40 -8.25
C LYS A 186 1.13 -20.42 -8.31
N LYS A 187 1.74 -20.00 -9.42
CA LYS A 187 3.22 -19.98 -9.58
C LYS A 187 3.89 -18.81 -8.86
N GLY A 188 3.14 -17.83 -8.38
CA GLY A 188 3.70 -16.66 -7.70
C GLY A 188 4.34 -15.63 -8.64
N TYR A 189 5.08 -14.69 -8.06
CA TYR A 189 5.80 -13.63 -8.78
C TYR A 189 7.21 -14.10 -9.13
N VAL A 190 7.31 -14.92 -10.17
CA VAL A 190 8.59 -15.48 -10.62
C VAL A 190 8.88 -15.07 -12.06
N LYS A 191 10.17 -15.09 -12.43
CA LYS A 191 10.60 -14.81 -13.82
C LYS A 191 9.88 -15.76 -14.79
N GLY A 192 9.35 -15.23 -15.89
CA GLY A 192 8.52 -15.95 -16.86
C GLY A 192 7.04 -16.11 -16.48
N ASN A 193 6.62 -15.75 -15.27
CA ASN A 193 5.22 -15.84 -14.83
C ASN A 193 4.58 -14.48 -14.50
N VAL A 194 5.24 -13.38 -14.83
CA VAL A 194 4.69 -12.04 -14.61
C VAL A 194 4.69 -11.24 -15.91
N ILE A 195 3.73 -10.34 -16.02
CA ILE A 195 3.52 -9.46 -17.16
C ILE A 195 3.21 -8.05 -16.66
N VAL A 196 3.62 -7.04 -17.43
CA VAL A 196 3.25 -5.64 -17.19
C VAL A 196 2.07 -5.28 -18.06
N ILE A 197 0.94 -5.00 -17.43
CA ILE A 197 -0.31 -4.57 -18.06
C ILE A 197 -0.85 -3.34 -17.36
N SER A 198 -1.90 -2.71 -17.88
CA SER A 198 -2.54 -1.61 -17.17
C SER A 198 -3.32 -2.10 -15.93
N LYS A 199 -3.48 -1.22 -14.96
CA LYS A 199 -4.36 -1.50 -13.82
C LYS A 199 -5.79 -1.82 -14.28
N ARG A 200 -6.27 -1.17 -15.35
CA ARG A 200 -7.58 -1.48 -15.96
C ARG A 200 -7.64 -2.91 -16.45
N ALA A 201 -6.66 -3.35 -17.24
CA ALA A 201 -6.61 -4.73 -17.74
C ALA A 201 -6.54 -5.75 -16.60
N ASN A 202 -5.72 -5.46 -15.58
CA ASN A 202 -5.60 -6.31 -14.40
C ASN A 202 -6.91 -6.38 -13.58
N LEU A 203 -7.67 -5.30 -13.50
CA LEU A 203 -9.00 -5.29 -12.86
C LEU A 203 -10.02 -6.08 -13.66
N ILE A 204 -10.02 -5.97 -15.00
CA ILE A 204 -10.91 -6.76 -15.88
C ILE A 204 -10.59 -8.25 -15.73
N LYS A 205 -9.32 -8.63 -15.79
CA LYS A 205 -8.89 -10.03 -15.62
C LYS A 205 -9.22 -10.55 -14.23
N SER A 206 -8.93 -9.79 -13.17
CA SER A 206 -9.12 -10.18 -11.77
C SER A 206 -8.63 -11.61 -11.49
N ASP A 207 -9.51 -12.51 -11.11
CA ASP A 207 -9.27 -13.94 -10.88
C ASP A 207 -9.89 -14.84 -11.96
N ALA A 208 -10.50 -14.25 -13.00
CA ALA A 208 -11.12 -14.97 -14.08
C ALA A 208 -10.11 -15.77 -14.92
N SER A 209 -10.52 -16.96 -15.34
CA SER A 209 -9.83 -17.75 -16.35
C SER A 209 -10.01 -17.15 -17.75
N SER A 210 -9.19 -17.57 -18.70
CA SER A 210 -9.35 -17.16 -20.11
C SER A 210 -10.70 -17.55 -20.67
N ASP A 211 -11.20 -18.75 -20.34
CA ASP A 211 -12.50 -19.24 -20.78
C ASP A 211 -13.67 -18.42 -20.24
N GLU A 212 -13.58 -17.99 -18.98
CA GLU A 212 -14.59 -17.10 -18.39
C GLU A 212 -14.59 -15.72 -19.06
N LEU A 213 -13.41 -15.15 -19.31
CA LEU A 213 -13.28 -13.88 -20.02
C LEU A 213 -13.82 -13.96 -21.43
N GLU A 214 -13.57 -15.05 -22.16
CA GLU A 214 -14.09 -15.28 -23.51
C GLU A 214 -15.62 -15.38 -23.52
N LYS A 215 -16.19 -16.15 -22.58
CA LYS A 215 -17.66 -16.25 -22.43
C LYS A 215 -18.31 -14.92 -22.15
N VAL A 216 -17.73 -14.14 -21.24
CA VAL A 216 -18.23 -12.80 -20.90
C VAL A 216 -18.16 -11.89 -22.12
N ALA A 217 -17.00 -11.84 -22.80
CA ALA A 217 -16.84 -11.02 -24.00
C ALA A 217 -17.82 -11.41 -25.13
N THR A 218 -17.96 -12.71 -25.39
CA THR A 218 -18.89 -13.25 -26.41
C THR A 218 -20.33 -12.90 -26.07
N PHE A 219 -20.72 -13.03 -24.81
CA PHE A 219 -22.09 -12.70 -24.37
C PHE A 219 -22.45 -11.23 -24.66
N PHE A 220 -21.60 -10.31 -24.24
CA PHE A 220 -21.88 -8.89 -24.44
C PHE A 220 -21.80 -8.48 -25.93
N LYS A 221 -20.81 -9.02 -26.67
CA LYS A 221 -20.72 -8.78 -28.11
C LYS A 221 -22.01 -9.20 -28.86
N ASN A 222 -22.55 -10.37 -28.52
CA ASN A 222 -23.79 -10.85 -29.14
C ASN A 222 -25.02 -10.01 -28.74
N LEU A 223 -24.98 -9.23 -27.68
CA LEU A 223 -26.05 -8.27 -27.34
C LEU A 223 -25.92 -6.98 -28.16
N GLU A 224 -24.67 -6.46 -28.30
CA GLU A 224 -24.39 -5.26 -29.08
C GLU A 224 -24.70 -5.42 -30.56
N ASP A 225 -24.54 -6.63 -31.13
CA ASP A 225 -24.83 -6.95 -32.52
C ASP A 225 -26.35 -7.08 -32.80
N LYS A 226 -27.25 -6.93 -31.81
CA LYS A 226 -28.70 -7.02 -31.94
C LYS A 226 -29.41 -5.66 -32.02
N ASP A 227 -28.71 -4.57 -31.79
CA ASP A 227 -29.16 -3.19 -31.90
C ASP A 227 -28.72 -2.57 -33.25
#